data_8f2ce1a08bae760f358c6c527bf60e96
#
_entry.id   8f2ce1a08bae760f358c6c527bf60e96
#
_cell.length_a   1.000
_cell.length_b   1.000
_cell.length_c   1.000
_cell.angle_alpha   90.00
_cell.angle_beta   90.00
_cell.angle_gamma   90.00
#
_symmetry.space_group_name_H-M   'P 1'
#
loop_
_entity.id
_entity.type
_entity.pdbx_description
1 polymer ?
#
loop_
_entity_poly.entity_id
_entity_poly.type
_entity_poly.pdbx_seq_one_letter_code
_entity_poly.pdbx_strand_id
1 'polypeptide(L)'
;VSSLGKGLAASSIGCLMEARGMNVQMMKLDPYINVDPGTMSPFQHGEVYVTDDGAETDLDLGHYERFTHAKLSQANNWTSGRIYLSVIEKERRGDYLGKTIQVIPHITDEIKAAVRTVADTHEPDVLIVEIGGTVGDIESLPFLEAIRQMGNEEGRENAIFVHVTLVPYIAAAGELKTKPTQHSVRELREIGIAPDILLCRSDRPVSADLRKKIALFCNVQETAVISALDVPTIYEVPLAFHEQGLDELIVADLHLGERFPTADLTRWRDLVATIKEPSAGSVKIAIVGKYVELEDSYKSLREALTHAGVANDLRVNVTWLESENLMKDDYETELNDYDAILVPGGFGKRGISGMLRAIKYARRSETPYFGICLGMQTACIEFARDVCGLREADSTEFNEETPFPIIFKLRDL
;
A
#
# COMPACT_ATOMS: atom_id res chain seq x y z
N VAL A 1 -11.26 11.65 -5.30
CA VAL A 1 -10.37 11.06 -6.32
C VAL A 1 -9.58 9.96 -5.66
N SER A 2 -9.73 8.71 -6.12
CA SER A 2 -8.94 7.56 -5.68
C SER A 2 -7.45 7.74 -6.05
N SER A 3 -6.58 6.93 -5.46
CA SER A 3 -5.13 6.91 -5.78
C SER A 3 -4.39 8.24 -5.59
N LEU A 4 -4.80 9.06 -4.62
CA LEU A 4 -4.08 10.29 -4.24
C LEU A 4 -2.86 10.04 -3.33
N GLY A 5 -2.60 8.77 -2.95
CA GLY A 5 -1.50 8.40 -2.08
C GLY A 5 -1.78 8.60 -0.59
N LYS A 6 -3.00 8.32 -0.13
CA LYS A 6 -3.36 8.34 1.31
C LYS A 6 -2.50 7.39 2.12
N GLY A 7 -2.34 6.13 1.66
CA GLY A 7 -1.51 5.14 2.33
C GLY A 7 -0.06 5.59 2.48
N LEU A 8 0.52 6.15 1.42
CA LEU A 8 1.87 6.70 1.45
C LEU A 8 1.97 7.92 2.38
N ALA A 9 0.95 8.79 2.40
CA ALA A 9 0.91 9.93 3.32
C ALA A 9 0.81 9.47 4.78
N ALA A 10 -0.07 8.51 5.08
CA ALA A 10 -0.23 7.91 6.41
C ALA A 10 1.08 7.25 6.87
N SER A 11 1.71 6.44 6.01
CA SER A 11 3.01 5.80 6.29
C SER A 11 4.11 6.82 6.55
N SER A 12 4.13 7.92 5.77
CA SER A 12 5.12 8.99 5.92
C SER A 12 4.94 9.74 7.24
N ILE A 13 3.69 9.98 7.65
CA ILE A 13 3.39 10.55 8.98
C ILE A 13 3.86 9.58 10.06
N GLY A 14 3.57 8.28 9.93
CA GLY A 14 4.03 7.25 10.86
C GLY A 14 5.55 7.26 11.01
N CYS A 15 6.28 7.29 9.90
CA CYS A 15 7.75 7.40 9.88
C CYS A 15 8.24 8.66 10.64
N LEU A 16 7.60 9.80 10.42
CA LEU A 16 7.97 11.05 11.09
C LEU A 16 7.69 11.00 12.60
N MET A 17 6.59 10.38 13.02
CA MET A 17 6.28 10.21 14.45
C MET A 17 7.26 9.23 15.12
N GLU A 18 7.62 8.11 14.47
CA GLU A 18 8.65 7.21 14.96
C GLU A 18 10.04 7.88 15.02
N ALA A 19 10.38 8.72 14.04
CA ALA A 19 11.61 9.49 14.05
C ALA A 19 11.71 10.46 15.26
N ARG A 20 10.57 10.82 15.86
CA ARG A 20 10.50 11.58 17.13
C ARG A 20 10.55 10.68 18.37
N GLY A 21 10.61 9.37 18.20
CA GLY A 21 10.68 8.39 19.29
C GLY A 21 9.33 7.92 19.83
N MET A 22 8.24 8.14 19.07
CA MET A 22 6.90 7.67 19.44
C MET A 22 6.70 6.19 19.09
N ASN A 23 5.93 5.50 19.91
CA ASN A 23 5.32 4.22 19.56
C ASN A 23 4.12 4.50 18.63
N VAL A 24 4.20 4.06 17.37
CA VAL A 24 3.19 4.32 16.35
C VAL A 24 2.45 3.04 16.00
N GLN A 25 1.15 3.13 15.86
CA GLN A 25 0.32 2.10 15.24
C GLN A 25 -0.44 2.65 14.04
N MET A 26 -0.75 1.74 13.12
CA MET A 26 -1.40 2.06 11.85
C MET A 26 -2.65 1.20 11.68
N MET A 27 -3.69 1.76 11.09
CA MET A 27 -4.94 1.04 10.80
C MET A 27 -5.54 1.51 9.49
N LYS A 28 -6.11 0.57 8.74
CA LYS A 28 -6.82 0.83 7.48
C LYS A 28 -8.30 0.51 7.61
N LEU A 29 -9.16 1.42 7.16
CA LEU A 29 -10.60 1.24 7.03
C LEU A 29 -11.00 1.37 5.57
N ASP A 30 -11.48 0.29 4.97
CA ASP A 30 -11.83 0.21 3.54
C ASP A 30 -13.33 0.13 3.32
N PRO A 31 -13.92 1.02 2.48
CA PRO A 31 -15.37 1.12 2.34
C PRO A 31 -16.01 0.06 1.44
N TYR A 32 -15.25 -0.88 0.86
CA TYR A 32 -15.84 -1.94 0.04
C TYR A 32 -16.51 -3.05 0.87
N ILE A 33 -17.45 -3.79 0.22
CA ILE A 33 -18.29 -4.83 0.86
C ILE A 33 -17.60 -6.20 0.94
N ASN A 34 -16.46 -6.40 0.29
CA ASN A 34 -15.69 -7.62 0.48
C ASN A 34 -15.28 -7.75 1.95
N VAL A 35 -15.35 -8.97 2.51
CA VAL A 35 -14.97 -9.22 3.92
C VAL A 35 -13.47 -9.00 4.12
N ASP A 36 -12.70 -9.43 3.13
CA ASP A 36 -11.26 -9.20 2.99
C ASP A 36 -10.89 -9.05 1.51
N PRO A 37 -9.68 -8.62 1.15
CA PRO A 37 -9.26 -8.45 -0.23
C PRO A 37 -8.78 -9.74 -0.92
N GLY A 38 -8.74 -10.89 -0.25
CA GLY A 38 -8.14 -12.12 -0.76
C GLY A 38 -8.72 -12.64 -2.08
N THR A 39 -10.01 -12.35 -2.35
CA THR A 39 -10.69 -12.73 -3.59
C THR A 39 -10.76 -11.61 -4.63
N MET A 40 -10.21 -10.44 -4.32
CA MET A 40 -10.25 -9.29 -5.20
C MET A 40 -9.24 -9.42 -6.34
N SER A 41 -9.59 -8.88 -7.51
CA SER A 41 -8.68 -8.89 -8.65
C SER A 41 -7.52 -7.93 -8.44
N PRO A 42 -6.25 -8.39 -8.56
CA PRO A 42 -5.09 -7.50 -8.51
C PRO A 42 -5.11 -6.37 -9.54
N PHE A 43 -5.85 -6.55 -10.65
CA PHE A 43 -6.05 -5.52 -11.68
C PHE A 43 -6.89 -4.34 -11.21
N GLN A 44 -7.71 -4.51 -10.18
CA GLN A 44 -8.60 -3.46 -9.66
C GLN A 44 -8.07 -2.83 -8.36
N HIS A 45 -7.41 -3.63 -7.52
CA HIS A 45 -7.05 -3.24 -6.15
C HIS A 45 -5.55 -3.33 -5.85
N GLY A 46 -4.73 -3.79 -6.81
CA GLY A 46 -3.32 -4.07 -6.57
C GLY A 46 -3.09 -5.43 -5.88
N GLU A 47 -1.92 -5.63 -5.30
CA GLU A 47 -1.60 -6.87 -4.60
C GLU A 47 -2.40 -7.02 -3.30
N VAL A 48 -2.64 -8.27 -2.92
CA VAL A 48 -3.10 -8.62 -1.56
C VAL A 48 -1.86 -8.71 -0.68
N TYR A 49 -1.82 -7.88 0.38
CA TYR A 49 -0.73 -7.91 1.34
C TYR A 49 -1.07 -8.85 2.49
N VAL A 50 -0.16 -9.76 2.84
CA VAL A 50 -0.38 -10.75 3.89
C VAL A 50 0.46 -10.40 5.10
N THR A 51 -0.19 -10.22 6.25
CA THR A 51 0.46 -9.93 7.53
C THR A 51 1.06 -11.18 8.17
N ASP A 52 1.89 -11.02 9.21
CA ASP A 52 2.57 -12.13 9.89
C ASP A 52 1.60 -13.17 10.50
N ASP A 53 0.39 -12.75 10.88
CA ASP A 53 -0.67 -13.62 11.37
C ASP A 53 -1.47 -14.32 10.25
N GLY A 54 -1.07 -14.12 8.98
CA GLY A 54 -1.68 -14.74 7.80
C GLY A 54 -2.94 -14.05 7.29
N ALA A 55 -3.28 -12.86 7.79
CA ALA A 55 -4.43 -12.12 7.30
C ALA A 55 -4.15 -11.53 5.91
N GLU A 56 -5.10 -11.70 4.99
CA GLU A 56 -5.11 -11.07 3.68
C GLU A 56 -5.66 -9.64 3.83
N THR A 57 -4.86 -8.65 3.44
CA THR A 57 -5.13 -7.24 3.70
C THR A 57 -4.89 -6.37 2.47
N ASP A 58 -5.30 -5.10 2.55
CA ASP A 58 -5.06 -4.10 1.51
C ASP A 58 -3.56 -3.82 1.34
N LEU A 59 -3.15 -3.48 0.11
CA LEU A 59 -1.76 -3.17 -0.24
C LEU A 59 -1.13 -2.03 0.57
N ASP A 60 -1.95 -1.13 1.12
CA ASP A 60 -1.48 -0.01 1.93
C ASP A 60 -0.80 -0.47 3.23
N LEU A 61 -1.18 -1.66 3.77
CA LEU A 61 -0.48 -2.23 4.92
C LEU A 61 1.00 -2.51 4.62
N GLY A 62 1.31 -2.88 3.38
CA GLY A 62 2.68 -3.00 2.92
C GLY A 62 3.44 -1.66 2.96
N HIS A 63 2.79 -0.54 2.67
CA HIS A 63 3.40 0.78 2.87
C HIS A 63 3.64 1.05 4.36
N TYR A 64 2.69 0.73 5.23
CA TYR A 64 2.85 0.94 6.67
C TYR A 64 4.08 0.22 7.20
N GLU A 65 4.24 -1.07 6.90
CA GLU A 65 5.39 -1.87 7.36
C GLU A 65 6.73 -1.45 6.75
N ARG A 66 6.73 -0.87 5.52
CA ARG A 66 7.97 -0.37 4.90
C ARG A 66 8.45 0.93 5.53
N PHE A 67 7.55 1.73 6.10
CA PHE A 67 7.85 3.06 6.61
C PHE A 67 7.92 3.13 8.13
N THR A 68 7.33 2.15 8.84
CA THR A 68 7.25 2.12 10.30
C THR A 68 7.67 0.76 10.85
N HIS A 69 7.83 0.68 12.16
CA HIS A 69 8.04 -0.57 12.88
C HIS A 69 6.72 -1.13 13.47
N ALA A 70 5.59 -0.57 13.09
CA ALA A 70 4.28 -1.04 13.53
C ALA A 70 4.07 -2.52 13.17
N LYS A 71 3.72 -3.32 14.15
CA LYS A 71 3.36 -4.73 13.92
C LYS A 71 1.89 -4.80 13.54
N LEU A 72 1.63 -5.18 12.30
CA LEU A 72 0.30 -5.27 11.75
C LEU A 72 -0.25 -6.69 11.80
N SER A 73 -1.54 -6.78 11.95
CA SER A 73 -2.31 -8.01 12.03
C SER A 73 -3.68 -7.83 11.38
N GLN A 74 -4.50 -8.86 11.41
CA GLN A 74 -5.90 -8.79 10.98
C GLN A 74 -6.69 -7.65 11.66
N ALA A 75 -6.31 -7.25 12.87
CA ALA A 75 -6.97 -6.17 13.59
C ALA A 75 -6.74 -4.78 12.97
N ASN A 76 -5.70 -4.64 12.15
CA ASN A 76 -5.30 -3.37 11.57
C ASN A 76 -5.95 -3.06 10.20
N ASN A 77 -6.71 -4.02 9.63
CA ASN A 77 -7.47 -3.78 8.39
C ASN A 77 -8.94 -4.21 8.57
N TRP A 78 -9.84 -3.26 8.40
CA TRP A 78 -11.29 -3.49 8.48
C TRP A 78 -11.99 -2.96 7.23
N THR A 79 -12.81 -3.83 6.63
CA THR A 79 -13.66 -3.49 5.50
C THR A 79 -15.09 -3.22 5.95
N SER A 80 -15.88 -2.50 5.14
CA SER A 80 -17.31 -2.40 5.37
C SER A 80 -17.94 -3.80 5.48
N GLY A 81 -17.57 -4.73 4.59
CA GLY A 81 -18.09 -6.10 4.61
C GLY A 81 -17.86 -6.79 5.95
N ARG A 82 -16.65 -6.71 6.49
CA ARG A 82 -16.31 -7.29 7.78
C ARG A 82 -17.07 -6.65 8.95
N ILE A 83 -17.21 -5.32 8.95
CA ILE A 83 -17.99 -4.58 9.96
C ILE A 83 -19.45 -5.00 9.93
N TYR A 84 -20.08 -4.98 8.73
CA TYR A 84 -21.49 -5.36 8.61
C TYR A 84 -21.72 -6.82 8.95
N LEU A 85 -20.84 -7.73 8.54
CA LEU A 85 -20.91 -9.15 8.88
C LEU A 85 -20.89 -9.35 10.40
N SER A 86 -19.94 -8.70 11.10
CA SER A 86 -19.86 -8.77 12.57
C SER A 86 -21.16 -8.32 13.26
N VAL A 87 -21.73 -7.19 12.82
CA VAL A 87 -22.97 -6.69 13.39
C VAL A 87 -24.16 -7.61 13.08
N ILE A 88 -24.26 -8.17 11.86
CA ILE A 88 -25.30 -9.12 11.48
C ILE A 88 -25.18 -10.41 12.31
N GLU A 89 -23.97 -10.93 12.49
CA GLU A 89 -23.76 -12.12 13.32
C GLU A 89 -24.13 -11.88 14.79
N LYS A 90 -23.81 -10.73 15.36
CA LYS A 90 -24.23 -10.32 16.70
C LYS A 90 -25.75 -10.25 16.81
N GLU A 91 -26.43 -9.69 15.80
CA GLU A 91 -27.89 -9.65 15.73
C GLU A 91 -28.49 -11.07 15.74
N ARG A 92 -27.97 -11.95 14.87
CA ARG A 92 -28.43 -13.34 14.75
C ARG A 92 -28.22 -14.17 16.03
N ARG A 93 -27.17 -13.87 16.81
CA ARG A 93 -26.94 -14.49 18.13
C ARG A 93 -27.83 -13.92 19.23
N GLY A 94 -28.53 -12.79 19.00
CA GLY A 94 -29.39 -12.13 19.98
C GLY A 94 -28.66 -11.15 20.91
N ASP A 95 -27.46 -10.76 20.60
CA ASP A 95 -26.62 -9.88 21.44
C ASP A 95 -27.27 -8.50 21.67
N TYR A 96 -28.14 -8.08 20.76
CA TYR A 96 -28.88 -6.81 20.87
C TYR A 96 -30.25 -6.90 21.55
N LEU A 97 -30.63 -8.05 22.08
CA LEU A 97 -31.86 -8.26 22.87
C LEU A 97 -33.14 -7.76 22.16
N GLY A 98 -33.27 -7.99 20.86
CA GLY A 98 -34.47 -7.63 20.07
C GLY A 98 -34.58 -6.15 19.70
N LYS A 99 -33.53 -5.34 19.90
CA LYS A 99 -33.51 -3.95 19.43
C LYS A 99 -33.46 -3.89 17.90
N THR A 100 -34.00 -2.82 17.34
CA THR A 100 -33.83 -2.50 15.92
C THR A 100 -32.36 -2.09 15.65
N ILE A 101 -31.68 -2.78 14.73
CA ILE A 101 -30.31 -2.52 14.39
C ILE A 101 -30.26 -1.53 13.23
N GLN A 102 -29.44 -0.48 13.37
CA GLN A 102 -29.30 0.63 12.41
C GLN A 102 -27.83 0.95 12.18
N VAL A 103 -27.54 1.69 11.10
CA VAL A 103 -26.16 2.14 10.84
C VAL A 103 -25.62 2.96 12.01
N ILE A 104 -26.41 3.92 12.48
CA ILE A 104 -26.14 4.66 13.72
C ILE A 104 -27.11 4.14 14.79
N PRO A 105 -26.66 3.65 15.94
CA PRO A 105 -25.26 3.61 16.38
C PRO A 105 -24.52 2.29 16.08
N HIS A 106 -25.17 1.21 15.63
CA HIS A 106 -24.60 -0.14 15.74
C HIS A 106 -23.39 -0.37 14.81
N ILE A 107 -23.46 0.10 13.56
CA ILE A 107 -22.30 0.02 12.64
C ILE A 107 -21.21 1.00 13.05
N THR A 108 -21.57 2.23 13.43
CA THR A 108 -20.60 3.22 13.88
C THR A 108 -19.90 2.80 15.18
N ASP A 109 -20.61 2.18 16.12
CA ASP A 109 -20.03 1.66 17.36
C ASP A 109 -19.08 0.49 17.09
N GLU A 110 -19.41 -0.40 16.13
CA GLU A 110 -18.52 -1.48 15.72
C GLU A 110 -17.22 -0.96 15.11
N ILE A 111 -17.29 0.08 14.26
CA ILE A 111 -16.11 0.74 13.68
C ILE A 111 -15.25 1.36 14.80
N LYS A 112 -15.88 2.11 15.72
CA LYS A 112 -15.17 2.71 16.85
C LYS A 112 -14.53 1.65 17.77
N ALA A 113 -15.23 0.54 18.01
CA ALA A 113 -14.71 -0.58 18.80
C ALA A 113 -13.48 -1.21 18.13
N ALA A 114 -13.48 -1.37 16.80
CA ALA A 114 -12.32 -1.87 16.05
C ALA A 114 -11.09 -0.97 16.23
N VAL A 115 -11.27 0.36 16.13
CA VAL A 115 -10.19 1.33 16.35
C VAL A 115 -9.66 1.26 17.78
N ARG A 116 -10.57 1.24 18.78
CA ARG A 116 -10.18 1.15 20.20
C ARG A 116 -9.47 -0.16 20.51
N THR A 117 -9.87 -1.27 19.90
CA THR A 117 -9.19 -2.56 20.10
C THR A 117 -7.71 -2.49 19.70
N VAL A 118 -7.38 -1.83 18.59
CA VAL A 118 -5.99 -1.63 18.17
C VAL A 118 -5.25 -0.73 19.17
N ALA A 119 -5.88 0.37 19.60
CA ALA A 119 -5.29 1.28 20.57
C ALA A 119 -5.03 0.59 21.93
N ASP A 120 -6.01 -0.14 22.45
CA ASP A 120 -5.91 -0.83 23.75
C ASP A 120 -4.92 -2.00 23.72
N THR A 121 -4.75 -2.66 22.56
CA THR A 121 -3.85 -3.80 22.43
C THR A 121 -2.37 -3.37 22.38
N HIS A 122 -2.10 -2.26 21.72
CA HIS A 122 -0.72 -1.82 21.44
C HIS A 122 -0.28 -0.61 22.29
N GLU A 123 -1.21 0.07 22.94
CA GLU A 123 -0.97 1.29 23.76
C GLU A 123 -0.01 2.28 23.05
N PRO A 124 -0.28 2.66 21.77
CA PRO A 124 0.62 3.53 21.02
C PRO A 124 0.54 4.98 21.56
N ASP A 125 1.63 5.74 21.35
CA ASP A 125 1.60 7.19 21.57
C ASP A 125 0.72 7.87 20.51
N VAL A 126 0.70 7.32 19.28
CA VAL A 126 -0.13 7.78 18.16
C VAL A 126 -0.67 6.58 17.37
N LEU A 127 -1.99 6.53 17.15
CA LEU A 127 -2.65 5.63 16.22
C LEU A 127 -3.08 6.41 14.98
N ILE A 128 -2.57 6.02 13.82
CA ILE A 128 -2.93 6.59 12.52
C ILE A 128 -3.98 5.70 11.87
N VAL A 129 -5.17 6.25 11.66
CA VAL A 129 -6.29 5.53 11.02
C VAL A 129 -6.52 6.12 9.63
N GLU A 130 -6.19 5.35 8.59
CA GLU A 130 -6.45 5.74 7.22
C GLU A 130 -7.85 5.33 6.78
N ILE A 131 -8.62 6.29 6.28
CA ILE A 131 -9.96 6.04 5.74
C ILE A 131 -9.85 5.89 4.21
N GLY A 132 -10.18 4.69 3.72
CA GLY A 132 -10.26 4.38 2.30
C GLY A 132 -11.38 5.14 1.59
N GLY A 133 -11.39 5.08 0.25
CA GLY A 133 -12.39 5.74 -0.59
C GLY A 133 -12.18 7.24 -0.76
N THR A 134 -13.23 7.91 -1.20
CA THR A 134 -13.24 9.36 -1.49
C THR A 134 -14.34 10.02 -0.66
N VAL A 135 -14.06 11.21 -0.11
CA VAL A 135 -15.09 12.02 0.57
C VAL A 135 -16.21 12.36 -0.42
N GLY A 136 -17.44 12.06 -0.04
CA GLY A 136 -18.63 12.18 -0.89
C GLY A 136 -19.15 10.84 -1.45
N ASP A 137 -18.34 9.77 -1.39
CA ASP A 137 -18.80 8.44 -1.80
C ASP A 137 -19.74 7.86 -0.73
N ILE A 138 -20.84 7.26 -1.17
CA ILE A 138 -21.89 6.72 -0.28
C ILE A 138 -21.33 5.64 0.64
N GLU A 139 -20.49 4.75 0.11
CA GLU A 139 -19.90 3.64 0.84
C GLU A 139 -18.97 4.07 1.97
N SER A 140 -18.39 5.28 1.90
CA SER A 140 -17.49 5.81 2.94
C SER A 140 -18.22 6.46 4.11
N LEU A 141 -19.51 6.79 3.97
CA LEU A 141 -20.26 7.55 4.97
C LEU A 141 -20.28 6.91 6.37
N PRO A 142 -20.48 5.59 6.55
CA PRO A 142 -20.46 5.00 7.90
C PRO A 142 -19.12 5.16 8.61
N PHE A 143 -18.00 5.05 7.87
CA PHE A 143 -16.67 5.28 8.42
C PHE A 143 -16.47 6.75 8.81
N LEU A 144 -16.81 7.67 7.92
CA LEU A 144 -16.68 9.11 8.19
C LEU A 144 -17.55 9.53 9.39
N GLU A 145 -18.78 9.00 9.52
CA GLU A 145 -19.62 9.26 10.66
C GLU A 145 -19.02 8.70 11.96
N ALA A 146 -18.48 7.47 11.94
CA ALA A 146 -17.82 6.88 13.11
C ALA A 146 -16.61 7.72 13.56
N ILE A 147 -15.76 8.15 12.61
CA ILE A 147 -14.59 8.99 12.89
C ILE A 147 -14.98 10.37 13.39
N ARG A 148 -16.05 10.97 12.84
CA ARG A 148 -16.61 12.22 13.37
C ARG A 148 -17.02 12.08 14.84
N GLN A 149 -17.70 10.96 15.17
CA GLN A 149 -18.09 10.66 16.56
C GLN A 149 -16.87 10.50 17.44
N MET A 150 -15.86 9.73 17.01
CA MET A 150 -14.62 9.54 17.76
C MET A 150 -13.91 10.87 18.02
N GLY A 151 -13.76 11.72 17.01
CA GLY A 151 -13.13 13.03 17.21
C GLY A 151 -13.85 13.91 18.23
N ASN A 152 -15.17 13.76 18.38
CA ASN A 152 -15.94 14.45 19.42
C ASN A 152 -15.79 13.79 20.79
N GLU A 153 -15.69 12.44 20.83
CA GLU A 153 -15.55 11.67 22.07
C GLU A 153 -14.15 11.84 22.69
N GLU A 154 -13.10 11.83 21.86
CA GLU A 154 -11.70 11.96 22.30
C GLU A 154 -11.27 13.42 22.54
N GLY A 155 -11.92 14.38 21.89
CA GLY A 155 -11.55 15.79 21.97
C GLY A 155 -10.45 16.19 20.99
N ARG A 156 -10.38 17.49 20.72
CA ARG A 156 -9.44 18.02 19.72
C ARG A 156 -7.97 17.91 20.11
N GLU A 157 -7.68 17.83 21.38
CA GLU A 157 -6.33 17.61 21.88
C GLU A 157 -5.82 16.17 21.67
N ASN A 158 -6.72 15.22 21.40
CA ASN A 158 -6.39 13.80 21.24
C ASN A 158 -6.67 13.27 19.83
N ALA A 159 -7.35 14.06 18.97
CA ALA A 159 -7.69 13.63 17.61
C ALA A 159 -7.58 14.78 16.62
N ILE A 160 -6.81 14.59 15.55
CA ILE A 160 -6.65 15.52 14.43
C ILE A 160 -7.06 14.86 13.13
N PHE A 161 -7.51 15.67 12.17
CA PHE A 161 -7.93 15.23 10.85
C PHE A 161 -7.01 15.76 9.77
N VAL A 162 -6.28 14.85 9.13
CA VAL A 162 -5.41 15.14 7.99
C VAL A 162 -6.15 14.76 6.70
N HIS A 163 -6.37 15.73 5.81
CA HIS A 163 -7.12 15.51 4.58
C HIS A 163 -6.21 15.62 3.34
N VAL A 164 -6.13 14.50 2.58
CA VAL A 164 -5.40 14.47 1.31
C VAL A 164 -6.33 14.93 0.19
N THR A 165 -5.91 15.92 -0.57
CA THR A 165 -6.72 16.56 -1.61
C THR A 165 -5.91 16.85 -2.87
N LEU A 166 -6.59 17.11 -3.99
CA LEU A 166 -5.96 17.35 -5.29
C LEU A 166 -5.95 18.84 -5.64
N VAL A 167 -4.78 19.34 -6.04
CA VAL A 167 -4.58 20.66 -6.65
C VAL A 167 -4.03 20.45 -8.07
N PRO A 168 -4.91 20.18 -9.06
CA PRO A 168 -4.47 19.86 -10.41
C PRO A 168 -3.92 21.08 -11.15
N TYR A 169 -2.91 20.85 -12.00
CA TYR A 169 -2.49 21.83 -12.98
C TYR A 169 -3.31 21.66 -14.27
N ILE A 170 -3.86 22.75 -14.75
CA ILE A 170 -4.59 22.78 -16.01
C ILE A 170 -3.71 23.39 -17.09
N ALA A 171 -3.13 22.56 -17.96
CA ALA A 171 -2.17 23.00 -18.98
C ALA A 171 -2.74 24.11 -19.89
N ALA A 172 -4.00 24.00 -20.29
CA ALA A 172 -4.66 25.01 -21.12
C ALA A 172 -4.81 26.38 -20.42
N ALA A 173 -4.85 26.42 -19.09
CA ALA A 173 -4.95 27.65 -18.30
C ALA A 173 -3.58 28.10 -17.75
N GLY A 174 -2.56 27.27 -17.81
CA GLY A 174 -1.21 27.55 -17.31
C GLY A 174 -1.14 27.70 -15.78
N GLU A 175 -2.11 27.15 -15.02
CA GLU A 175 -2.18 27.38 -13.58
C GLU A 175 -2.72 26.18 -12.78
N LEU A 176 -2.35 26.13 -11.49
CA LEU A 176 -2.94 25.21 -10.50
C LEU A 176 -4.35 25.67 -10.11
N LYS A 177 -5.27 24.73 -10.00
CA LYS A 177 -6.67 24.99 -9.62
C LYS A 177 -6.96 24.51 -8.20
N THR A 178 -7.37 25.44 -7.35
CA THR A 178 -7.71 25.17 -5.92
C THR A 178 -9.16 24.74 -5.70
N LYS A 179 -10.01 24.81 -6.70
CA LYS A 179 -11.44 24.47 -6.57
C LYS A 179 -11.70 23.02 -6.17
N PRO A 180 -11.01 21.99 -6.73
CA PRO A 180 -11.21 20.62 -6.28
C PRO A 180 -10.96 20.44 -4.79
N THR A 181 -9.88 21.03 -4.25
CA THR A 181 -9.58 21.06 -2.81
C THR A 181 -10.71 21.72 -2.01
N GLN A 182 -11.16 22.90 -2.43
CA GLN A 182 -12.24 23.63 -1.73
C GLN A 182 -13.54 22.81 -1.70
N HIS A 183 -13.89 22.11 -2.79
CA HIS A 183 -15.08 21.26 -2.85
C HIS A 183 -14.92 20.03 -1.94
N SER A 184 -13.78 19.34 -2.00
CA SER A 184 -13.52 18.17 -1.15
C SER A 184 -13.59 18.51 0.34
N VAL A 185 -13.01 19.63 0.76
CA VAL A 185 -13.08 20.11 2.15
C VAL A 185 -14.50 20.52 2.53
N ARG A 186 -15.26 21.12 1.60
CA ARG A 186 -16.67 21.46 1.84
C ARG A 186 -17.50 20.21 2.10
N GLU A 187 -17.39 19.17 1.28
CA GLU A 187 -18.08 17.89 1.46
C GLU A 187 -17.73 17.26 2.82
N LEU A 188 -16.44 17.26 3.19
CA LEU A 188 -16.00 16.75 4.50
C LEU A 188 -16.63 17.53 5.66
N ARG A 189 -16.71 18.86 5.53
CA ARG A 189 -17.34 19.72 6.55
C ARG A 189 -18.85 19.56 6.63
N GLU A 190 -19.53 19.23 5.53
CA GLU A 190 -20.97 18.93 5.52
C GLU A 190 -21.28 17.65 6.33
N ILE A 191 -20.30 16.69 6.40
CA ILE A 191 -20.40 15.52 7.29
C ILE A 191 -20.12 15.89 8.76
N GLY A 192 -19.53 17.07 9.01
CA GLY A 192 -19.20 17.55 10.35
C GLY A 192 -17.73 17.36 10.76
N ILE A 193 -16.85 17.03 9.82
CA ILE A 193 -15.41 16.93 10.03
C ILE A 193 -14.73 18.17 9.47
N ALA A 194 -14.03 18.92 10.32
CA ALA A 194 -13.16 20.01 9.90
C ALA A 194 -11.71 19.49 9.87
N PRO A 195 -11.04 19.51 8.71
CA PRO A 195 -9.64 19.10 8.66
C PRO A 195 -8.76 20.12 9.40
N ASP A 196 -7.76 19.61 10.10
CA ASP A 196 -6.73 20.43 10.77
C ASP A 196 -5.56 20.68 9.81
N ILE A 197 -5.19 19.68 9.01
CA ILE A 197 -4.09 19.74 8.05
C ILE A 197 -4.57 19.28 6.66
N LEU A 198 -4.10 19.98 5.62
CA LEU A 198 -4.35 19.63 4.22
C LEU A 198 -3.05 19.19 3.54
N LEU A 199 -3.02 17.97 3.02
CA LEU A 199 -1.98 17.48 2.14
C LEU A 199 -2.44 17.69 0.70
N CYS A 200 -1.87 18.68 0.03
CA CYS A 200 -2.26 19.12 -1.31
C CYS A 200 -1.44 18.39 -2.36
N ARG A 201 -1.99 17.33 -2.93
CA ARG A 201 -1.38 16.57 -4.02
C ARG A 201 -1.31 17.41 -5.30
N SER A 202 -0.13 17.57 -5.86
CA SER A 202 0.13 18.40 -7.03
C SER A 202 1.39 17.92 -7.74
N ASP A 203 1.44 18.11 -9.07
CA ASP A 203 2.61 17.81 -9.91
C ASP A 203 3.71 18.90 -9.83
N ARG A 204 3.41 20.01 -9.17
CA ARG A 204 4.32 21.15 -8.99
C ARG A 204 4.05 21.92 -7.69
N PRO A 205 5.02 22.69 -7.18
CA PRO A 205 4.88 23.41 -5.91
C PRO A 205 3.67 24.34 -5.86
N VAL A 206 2.92 24.28 -4.75
CA VAL A 206 1.83 25.20 -4.45
C VAL A 206 2.43 26.50 -3.94
N SER A 207 2.24 27.62 -4.67
CA SER A 207 2.79 28.92 -4.29
C SER A 207 2.21 29.45 -2.98
N ALA A 208 2.91 30.40 -2.33
CA ALA A 208 2.44 31.02 -1.10
C ALA A 208 1.05 31.64 -1.26
N ASP A 209 0.78 32.35 -2.38
CA ASP A 209 -0.53 32.91 -2.64
C ASP A 209 -1.65 31.91 -2.78
N LEU A 210 -1.34 30.75 -3.41
CA LEU A 210 -2.30 29.64 -3.50
C LEU A 210 -2.51 28.98 -2.14
N ARG A 211 -1.47 28.83 -1.31
CA ARG A 211 -1.61 28.33 0.07
C ARG A 211 -2.51 29.24 0.90
N LYS A 212 -2.31 30.56 0.86
CA LYS A 212 -3.19 31.55 1.52
C LYS A 212 -4.63 31.43 1.06
N LYS A 213 -4.83 31.27 -0.25
CA LYS A 213 -6.17 31.06 -0.82
C LYS A 213 -6.81 29.79 -0.34
N ILE A 214 -6.09 28.65 -0.36
CA ILE A 214 -6.59 27.36 0.14
C ILE A 214 -6.93 27.50 1.63
N ALA A 215 -6.02 28.03 2.43
CA ALA A 215 -6.19 28.21 3.87
C ALA A 215 -7.47 29.01 4.19
N LEU A 216 -7.67 30.13 3.50
CA LEU A 216 -8.85 31.00 3.68
C LEU A 216 -10.15 30.24 3.35
N PHE A 217 -10.24 29.55 2.20
CA PHE A 217 -11.47 28.89 1.77
C PHE A 217 -11.74 27.58 2.52
N CYS A 218 -10.70 26.90 3.00
CA CYS A 218 -10.81 25.65 3.73
C CYS A 218 -10.85 25.82 5.24
N ASN A 219 -10.64 27.04 5.73
CA ASN A 219 -10.62 27.39 7.17
C ASN A 219 -9.56 26.59 7.95
N VAL A 220 -8.35 26.56 7.43
CA VAL A 220 -7.15 26.01 8.08
C VAL A 220 -6.07 27.09 8.16
N GLN A 221 -5.04 26.88 8.96
CA GLN A 221 -3.89 27.77 8.99
C GLN A 221 -3.07 27.65 7.69
N GLU A 222 -2.40 28.74 7.27
CA GLU A 222 -1.55 28.70 6.06
C GLU A 222 -0.41 27.67 6.19
N THR A 223 0.14 27.53 7.39
CA THR A 223 1.16 26.53 7.73
C THR A 223 0.66 25.08 7.65
N ALA A 224 -0.64 24.89 7.78
CA ALA A 224 -1.30 23.57 7.69
C ALA A 224 -1.65 23.16 6.24
N VAL A 225 -1.29 23.97 5.24
CA VAL A 225 -1.42 23.64 3.81
C VAL A 225 -0.07 23.12 3.31
N ILE A 226 0.09 21.81 3.31
CA ILE A 226 1.32 21.12 2.95
C ILE A 226 1.25 20.65 1.48
N SER A 227 2.30 20.92 0.71
CA SER A 227 2.41 20.41 -0.67
C SER A 227 2.85 18.94 -0.67
N ALA A 228 2.05 18.07 -1.25
CA ALA A 228 2.37 16.66 -1.46
C ALA A 228 2.76 16.43 -2.94
N LEU A 229 4.03 16.65 -3.26
CA LEU A 229 4.56 16.59 -4.61
C LEU A 229 4.92 15.16 -5.02
N ASP A 230 5.02 14.96 -6.35
CA ASP A 230 5.71 13.79 -6.90
C ASP A 230 7.19 13.86 -6.57
N VAL A 231 7.75 12.78 -6.10
CA VAL A 231 9.18 12.64 -5.77
C VAL A 231 9.77 11.44 -6.51
N PRO A 232 11.08 11.41 -6.77
CA PRO A 232 11.74 10.33 -7.52
C PRO A 232 11.59 8.95 -6.88
N THR A 233 11.53 8.89 -5.55
CA THR A 233 11.27 7.67 -4.79
C THR A 233 10.28 7.94 -3.67
N ILE A 234 9.38 6.98 -3.39
CA ILE A 234 8.40 7.11 -2.30
C ILE A 234 9.07 7.38 -0.93
N TYR A 235 10.30 6.95 -0.76
CA TYR A 235 11.08 7.13 0.48
C TYR A 235 11.53 8.59 0.71
N GLU A 236 11.41 9.49 -0.27
CA GLU A 236 11.63 10.94 -0.07
C GLU A 236 10.43 11.65 0.56
N VAL A 237 9.22 11.06 0.52
CA VAL A 237 8.00 11.73 0.99
C VAL A 237 8.09 12.16 2.46
N PRO A 238 8.59 11.32 3.43
CA PRO A 238 8.75 11.77 4.82
C PRO A 238 9.65 12.99 4.94
N LEU A 239 10.76 13.04 4.18
CA LEU A 239 11.70 14.17 4.21
C LEU A 239 11.04 15.43 3.66
N ALA A 240 10.31 15.33 2.54
CA ALA A 240 9.60 16.45 1.93
C ALA A 240 8.47 17.00 2.83
N PHE A 241 7.83 16.16 3.63
CA PHE A 241 6.84 16.57 4.63
C PHE A 241 7.49 17.23 5.85
N HIS A 242 8.61 16.66 6.34
CA HIS A 242 9.38 17.23 7.44
C HIS A 242 9.91 18.64 7.11
N GLU A 243 10.45 18.82 5.90
CA GLU A 243 10.94 20.15 5.45
C GLU A 243 9.85 21.22 5.43
N GLN A 244 8.59 20.84 5.34
CA GLN A 244 7.44 21.76 5.42
C GLN A 244 6.86 21.86 6.83
N GLY A 245 7.44 21.18 7.83
CA GLY A 245 7.03 21.24 9.22
C GLY A 245 5.79 20.42 9.56
N LEU A 246 5.45 19.39 8.74
CA LEU A 246 4.24 18.59 8.97
C LEU A 246 4.26 17.89 10.34
N ASP A 247 5.37 17.29 10.71
CA ASP A 247 5.54 16.61 11.99
C ASP A 247 5.50 17.56 13.19
N GLU A 248 6.01 18.80 13.03
CA GLU A 248 5.90 19.85 14.04
C GLU A 248 4.45 20.27 14.28
N LEU A 249 3.67 20.43 13.19
CA LEU A 249 2.24 20.74 13.25
C LEU A 249 1.46 19.65 13.98
N ILE A 250 1.65 18.38 13.60
CA ILE A 250 0.97 17.25 14.23
C ILE A 250 1.26 17.21 15.74
N VAL A 251 2.52 17.31 16.12
CA VAL A 251 2.94 17.27 17.50
C VAL A 251 2.43 18.47 18.30
N ALA A 252 2.35 19.65 17.68
CA ALA A 252 1.80 20.84 18.31
C ALA A 252 0.28 20.72 18.53
N ASP A 253 -0.46 20.24 17.53
CA ASP A 253 -1.91 20.07 17.60
C ASP A 253 -2.33 18.98 18.61
N LEU A 254 -1.51 17.94 18.78
CA LEU A 254 -1.70 16.86 19.76
C LEU A 254 -1.03 17.13 21.12
N HIS A 255 -0.45 18.32 21.32
CA HIS A 255 0.25 18.71 22.55
C HIS A 255 1.37 17.74 23.00
N LEU A 256 2.03 17.08 22.07
CA LEU A 256 3.08 16.09 22.30
C LEU A 256 4.52 16.67 22.26
N GLY A 257 4.67 17.97 21.95
CA GLY A 257 5.97 18.60 21.66
C GLY A 257 6.95 18.60 22.82
N GLU A 258 6.48 18.67 24.07
CA GLU A 258 7.36 18.59 25.25
C GLU A 258 7.97 17.19 25.43
N ARG A 259 7.19 16.15 25.10
CA ARG A 259 7.62 14.75 25.24
C ARG A 259 8.47 14.29 24.05
N PHE A 260 8.18 14.78 22.86
CA PHE A 260 8.78 14.35 21.60
C PHE A 260 9.27 15.56 20.76
N PRO A 261 10.33 16.26 21.21
CA PRO A 261 10.65 17.59 20.70
C PRO A 261 11.21 17.62 19.27
N THR A 262 12.01 16.60 18.88
CA THR A 262 12.74 16.61 17.60
C THR A 262 12.70 15.27 16.90
N ALA A 263 12.68 15.30 15.55
CA ALA A 263 12.77 14.10 14.73
C ALA A 263 14.24 13.80 14.37
N ASP A 264 14.68 12.57 14.56
CA ASP A 264 15.95 12.08 14.01
C ASP A 264 15.71 11.31 12.70
N LEU A 265 15.96 11.96 11.61
CA LEU A 265 15.81 11.42 10.26
C LEU A 265 17.15 11.03 9.61
N THR A 266 18.23 10.90 10.39
CA THR A 266 19.57 10.62 9.85
C THR A 266 19.57 9.32 9.06
N ARG A 267 19.10 8.22 9.65
CA ARG A 267 19.04 6.90 8.97
C ARG A 267 18.14 6.93 7.73
N TRP A 268 17.06 7.71 7.76
CA TRP A 268 16.15 7.83 6.64
C TRP A 268 16.78 8.64 5.48
N ARG A 269 17.53 9.69 5.79
CA ARG A 269 18.32 10.45 4.78
C ARG A 269 19.38 9.57 4.13
N ASP A 270 20.08 8.75 4.91
CA ASP A 270 21.09 7.82 4.40
C ASP A 270 20.44 6.78 3.46
N LEU A 271 19.27 6.22 3.83
CA LEU A 271 18.50 5.33 2.98
C LEU A 271 18.16 5.98 1.62
N VAL A 272 17.61 7.18 1.66
CA VAL A 272 17.23 7.91 0.44
C VAL A 272 18.46 8.24 -0.41
N ALA A 273 19.56 8.63 0.20
CA ALA A 273 20.83 8.89 -0.51
C ALA A 273 21.33 7.63 -1.23
N THR A 274 21.32 6.48 -0.56
CA THR A 274 21.71 5.19 -1.17
C THR A 274 20.79 4.79 -2.31
N ILE A 275 19.48 4.99 -2.19
CA ILE A 275 18.52 4.70 -3.28
C ILE A 275 18.83 5.57 -4.52
N LYS A 276 19.14 6.85 -4.32
CA LYS A 276 19.38 7.81 -5.40
C LYS A 276 20.74 7.63 -6.08
N GLU A 277 21.78 7.42 -5.29
CA GLU A 277 23.17 7.37 -5.76
C GLU A 277 23.94 6.22 -5.10
N PRO A 278 23.60 4.95 -5.42
CA PRO A 278 24.34 3.80 -4.89
C PRO A 278 25.77 3.79 -5.46
N SER A 279 26.76 3.44 -4.63
CA SER A 279 28.18 3.56 -4.99
C SER A 279 28.77 2.29 -5.62
N ALA A 280 28.16 1.11 -5.42
CA ALA A 280 28.67 -0.17 -5.93
C ALA A 280 28.24 -0.49 -7.37
N GLY A 281 27.45 0.39 -8.03
CA GLY A 281 27.06 0.22 -9.42
C GLY A 281 25.59 -0.16 -9.61
N SER A 282 25.30 -0.98 -10.64
CA SER A 282 23.94 -1.40 -10.94
C SER A 282 23.86 -2.83 -11.44
N VAL A 283 22.70 -3.47 -11.21
CA VAL A 283 22.33 -4.77 -11.75
C VAL A 283 21.01 -4.67 -12.54
N LYS A 284 20.89 -5.49 -13.59
CA LYS A 284 19.71 -5.57 -14.43
C LYS A 284 19.00 -6.89 -14.16
N ILE A 285 17.74 -6.84 -13.73
CA ILE A 285 16.94 -8.03 -13.44
C ILE A 285 15.74 -8.08 -14.39
N ALA A 286 15.63 -9.20 -15.13
CA ALA A 286 14.42 -9.50 -15.89
C ALA A 286 13.39 -10.19 -14.98
N ILE A 287 12.20 -9.61 -14.83
CA ILE A 287 11.07 -10.27 -14.19
C ILE A 287 10.15 -10.81 -15.28
N VAL A 288 10.12 -12.14 -15.43
CA VAL A 288 9.31 -12.83 -16.44
C VAL A 288 7.99 -13.26 -15.81
N GLY A 289 6.92 -12.55 -16.13
CA GLY A 289 5.63 -12.70 -15.46
C GLY A 289 4.41 -12.71 -16.39
N LYS A 290 3.22 -12.68 -15.79
CA LYS A 290 1.91 -12.71 -16.48
C LYS A 290 1.13 -11.40 -16.39
N TYR A 291 1.48 -10.50 -15.46
CA TYR A 291 0.72 -9.30 -15.11
C TYR A 291 1.62 -8.06 -15.15
N VAL A 292 2.54 -8.04 -16.09
CA VAL A 292 3.63 -7.06 -16.15
C VAL A 292 3.16 -5.63 -16.45
N GLU A 293 1.94 -5.46 -16.98
CA GLU A 293 1.37 -4.14 -17.29
C GLU A 293 0.85 -3.39 -16.05
N LEU A 294 0.74 -4.06 -14.90
CA LEU A 294 0.21 -3.51 -13.65
C LEU A 294 1.28 -3.52 -12.57
N GLU A 295 1.93 -2.39 -12.38
CA GLU A 295 2.98 -2.23 -11.37
C GLU A 295 2.50 -2.56 -9.94
N ASP A 296 1.27 -2.22 -9.59
CA ASP A 296 0.71 -2.45 -8.25
C ASP A 296 0.44 -3.94 -7.94
N SER A 297 0.37 -4.82 -8.97
CA SER A 297 0.23 -6.27 -8.76
C SER A 297 1.48 -6.93 -8.19
N TYR A 298 2.64 -6.27 -8.32
CA TYR A 298 3.94 -6.75 -7.85
C TYR A 298 4.66 -5.73 -6.98
N LYS A 299 3.90 -4.90 -6.26
CA LYS A 299 4.45 -3.79 -5.47
C LYS A 299 5.46 -4.27 -4.44
N SER A 300 5.11 -5.28 -3.64
CA SER A 300 6.02 -5.83 -2.62
C SER A 300 7.28 -6.43 -3.22
N LEU A 301 7.18 -7.10 -4.37
CA LEU A 301 8.35 -7.64 -5.07
C LEU A 301 9.30 -6.53 -5.53
N ARG A 302 8.76 -5.46 -6.12
CA ARG A 302 9.55 -4.30 -6.55
C ARG A 302 10.25 -3.63 -5.37
N GLU A 303 9.52 -3.40 -4.28
CA GLU A 303 10.10 -2.80 -3.07
C GLU A 303 11.15 -3.71 -2.43
N ALA A 304 10.92 -5.04 -2.40
CA ALA A 304 11.92 -5.99 -1.90
C ALA A 304 13.24 -5.93 -2.71
N LEU A 305 13.14 -5.81 -4.04
CA LEU A 305 14.32 -5.61 -4.90
C LEU A 305 15.01 -4.27 -4.66
N THR A 306 14.23 -3.20 -4.40
CA THR A 306 14.78 -1.90 -4.01
C THR A 306 15.54 -2.00 -2.69
N HIS A 307 14.96 -2.66 -1.68
CA HIS A 307 15.61 -2.87 -0.38
C HIS A 307 16.87 -3.74 -0.50
N ALA A 308 16.84 -4.77 -1.34
CA ALA A 308 18.04 -5.57 -1.64
C ALA A 308 19.14 -4.72 -2.31
N GLY A 309 18.75 -3.81 -3.20
CA GLY A 309 19.65 -2.84 -3.80
C GLY A 309 20.32 -1.96 -2.74
N VAL A 310 19.53 -1.39 -1.84
CA VAL A 310 20.05 -0.57 -0.72
C VAL A 310 21.02 -1.37 0.16
N ALA A 311 20.65 -2.59 0.53
CA ALA A 311 21.49 -3.43 1.39
C ALA A 311 22.85 -3.80 0.75
N ASN A 312 22.93 -3.77 -0.59
CA ASN A 312 24.14 -4.08 -1.34
C ASN A 312 24.78 -2.83 -1.99
N ASP A 313 24.25 -1.64 -1.71
CA ASP A 313 24.67 -0.37 -2.30
C ASP A 313 24.66 -0.39 -3.85
N LEU A 314 23.64 -1.05 -4.44
CA LEU A 314 23.46 -1.25 -5.87
C LEU A 314 22.14 -0.64 -6.35
N ARG A 315 22.16 -0.11 -7.58
CA ARG A 315 20.92 0.21 -8.30
C ARG A 315 20.35 -1.04 -8.96
N VAL A 316 19.16 -1.41 -8.61
CA VAL A 316 18.44 -2.52 -9.26
C VAL A 316 17.58 -1.97 -10.38
N ASN A 317 17.94 -2.28 -11.62
CA ASN A 317 17.18 -1.94 -12.82
C ASN A 317 16.27 -3.13 -13.17
N VAL A 318 14.99 -3.01 -12.89
CA VAL A 318 13.99 -4.05 -13.17
C VAL A 318 13.40 -3.83 -14.55
N THR A 319 13.36 -4.88 -15.36
CA THR A 319 12.59 -4.93 -16.60
C THR A 319 11.53 -6.01 -16.51
N TRP A 320 10.28 -5.62 -16.77
CA TRP A 320 9.15 -6.53 -16.79
C TRP A 320 8.98 -7.11 -18.19
N LEU A 321 9.05 -8.44 -18.31
CA LEU A 321 8.88 -9.17 -19.55
C LEU A 321 7.62 -10.03 -19.48
N GLU A 322 6.69 -9.80 -20.42
CA GLU A 322 5.54 -10.69 -20.56
C GLU A 322 6.02 -12.06 -21.04
N SER A 323 5.74 -13.11 -20.27
CA SER A 323 6.24 -14.45 -20.55
C SER A 323 5.83 -14.99 -21.92
N GLU A 324 4.68 -14.58 -22.44
CA GLU A 324 4.19 -14.97 -23.78
C GLU A 324 5.10 -14.43 -24.91
N ASN A 325 5.78 -13.30 -24.70
CA ASN A 325 6.72 -12.75 -25.67
C ASN A 325 7.95 -13.65 -25.88
N LEU A 326 8.31 -14.47 -24.89
CA LEU A 326 9.42 -15.42 -24.98
C LEU A 326 9.07 -16.68 -25.79
N MET A 327 7.91 -16.73 -26.44
CA MET A 327 7.56 -17.83 -27.34
C MET A 327 8.19 -17.70 -28.75
N LYS A 328 8.84 -16.59 -29.06
CA LYS A 328 9.58 -16.35 -30.29
C LYS A 328 10.86 -17.19 -30.35
N ASP A 329 11.39 -17.41 -31.54
CA ASP A 329 12.59 -18.24 -31.73
C ASP A 329 13.87 -17.54 -31.22
N ASP A 330 13.89 -16.21 -31.18
CA ASP A 330 15.01 -15.37 -30.77
C ASP A 330 14.93 -14.92 -29.28
N TYR A 331 14.12 -15.59 -28.47
CA TYR A 331 13.87 -15.23 -27.06
C TYR A 331 15.15 -15.14 -26.21
N GLU A 332 16.19 -15.90 -26.56
CA GLU A 332 17.46 -15.89 -25.84
C GLU A 332 18.15 -14.51 -25.97
N THR A 333 17.96 -13.81 -27.09
CA THR A 333 18.52 -12.47 -27.28
C THR A 333 17.84 -11.43 -26.38
N GLU A 334 16.57 -11.63 -26.06
CA GLU A 334 15.85 -10.75 -25.12
C GLU A 334 16.37 -10.91 -23.67
N LEU A 335 17.00 -12.04 -23.33
CA LEU A 335 17.47 -12.35 -21.98
C LEU A 335 18.96 -12.12 -21.75
N ASN A 336 19.75 -11.99 -22.83
CA ASN A 336 21.22 -11.88 -22.74
C ASN A 336 21.75 -10.64 -21.98
N ASP A 337 20.97 -9.57 -21.92
CA ASP A 337 21.39 -8.30 -21.34
C ASP A 337 21.12 -8.17 -19.83
N TYR A 338 20.60 -9.24 -19.19
CA TYR A 338 20.25 -9.23 -17.78
C TYR A 338 21.24 -10.03 -16.94
N ASP A 339 21.55 -9.49 -15.77
CA ASP A 339 22.44 -10.10 -14.77
C ASP A 339 21.72 -11.20 -13.98
N ALA A 340 20.40 -11.18 -13.89
CA ALA A 340 19.59 -12.19 -13.23
C ALA A 340 18.16 -12.26 -13.82
N ILE A 341 17.51 -13.42 -13.64
CA ILE A 341 16.13 -13.69 -14.05
C ILE A 341 15.31 -14.06 -12.83
N LEU A 342 14.15 -13.40 -12.68
CA LEU A 342 13.17 -13.70 -11.64
C LEU A 342 11.84 -14.09 -12.27
N VAL A 343 11.24 -15.19 -11.81
CA VAL A 343 9.87 -15.57 -12.17
C VAL A 343 8.99 -15.49 -10.94
N PRO A 344 8.02 -14.57 -10.91
CA PRO A 344 7.19 -14.34 -9.74
C PRO A 344 6.07 -15.37 -9.60
N GLY A 345 5.25 -15.20 -8.56
CA GLY A 345 4.01 -15.93 -8.35
C GLY A 345 2.96 -15.67 -9.43
N GLY A 346 1.97 -16.56 -9.50
CA GLY A 346 0.84 -16.47 -10.44
C GLY A 346 0.04 -17.75 -10.47
N PHE A 347 -1.08 -17.75 -11.20
CA PHE A 347 -2.00 -18.89 -11.33
C PHE A 347 -2.37 -19.18 -12.79
N GLY A 348 -2.77 -20.42 -13.06
CA GLY A 348 -3.31 -20.87 -14.35
C GLY A 348 -2.24 -21.09 -15.43
N LYS A 349 -2.71 -21.60 -16.57
CA LYS A 349 -1.86 -22.12 -17.67
C LYS A 349 -1.20 -21.05 -18.55
N ARG A 350 -1.73 -19.80 -18.57
CA ARG A 350 -1.22 -18.73 -19.42
C ARG A 350 0.26 -18.46 -19.12
N GLY A 351 1.08 -18.30 -20.15
CA GLY A 351 2.47 -17.89 -20.03
C GLY A 351 3.47 -18.93 -19.50
N ILE A 352 3.02 -20.12 -19.07
CA ILE A 352 3.91 -21.16 -18.50
C ILE A 352 5.03 -21.55 -19.47
N SER A 353 4.72 -21.70 -20.75
CA SER A 353 5.74 -22.11 -21.75
C SER A 353 6.85 -21.08 -21.90
N GLY A 354 6.53 -19.77 -21.83
CA GLY A 354 7.55 -18.72 -21.84
C GLY A 354 8.39 -18.69 -20.56
N MET A 355 7.77 -18.92 -19.40
CA MET A 355 8.50 -19.06 -18.14
C MET A 355 9.48 -20.23 -18.18
N LEU A 356 9.07 -21.41 -18.69
CA LEU A 356 9.95 -22.57 -18.87
C LEU A 356 11.13 -22.24 -19.79
N ARG A 357 10.94 -21.44 -20.85
CA ARG A 357 12.03 -20.99 -21.74
C ARG A 357 13.01 -20.07 -21.00
N ALA A 358 12.53 -19.11 -20.21
CA ALA A 358 13.37 -18.25 -19.40
C ALA A 358 14.21 -19.05 -18.38
N ILE A 359 13.59 -20.01 -17.72
CA ILE A 359 14.25 -20.90 -16.75
C ILE A 359 15.33 -21.74 -17.44
N LYS A 360 14.99 -22.34 -18.58
CA LYS A 360 15.93 -23.12 -19.40
C LYS A 360 17.13 -22.28 -19.84
N TYR A 361 16.88 -21.06 -20.27
CA TYR A 361 17.94 -20.10 -20.60
C TYR A 361 18.83 -19.85 -19.38
N ALA A 362 18.26 -19.44 -18.24
CA ALA A 362 19.00 -19.14 -17.02
C ALA A 362 19.90 -20.30 -16.60
N ARG A 363 19.36 -21.53 -16.60
CA ARG A 363 20.13 -22.75 -16.26
C ARG A 363 21.28 -23.02 -17.25
N ARG A 364 21.07 -22.79 -18.55
CA ARG A 364 22.08 -23.07 -19.57
C ARG A 364 23.19 -22.03 -19.65
N SER A 365 22.83 -20.74 -19.45
CA SER A 365 23.75 -19.62 -19.47
C SER A 365 24.42 -19.36 -18.12
N GLU A 366 24.07 -20.16 -17.09
CA GLU A 366 24.50 -19.94 -15.70
C GLU A 366 24.12 -18.57 -15.16
N THR A 367 23.05 -17.94 -15.72
CA THR A 367 22.50 -16.70 -15.23
C THR A 367 21.76 -16.95 -13.90
N PRO A 368 22.01 -16.18 -12.83
CA PRO A 368 21.29 -16.27 -11.57
C PRO A 368 19.77 -16.29 -11.77
N TYR A 369 19.10 -17.25 -11.12
CA TYR A 369 17.65 -17.43 -11.22
C TYR A 369 17.00 -17.48 -9.85
N PHE A 370 15.86 -16.79 -9.72
CA PHE A 370 15.02 -16.87 -8.54
C PHE A 370 13.55 -17.08 -8.93
N GLY A 371 12.95 -18.14 -8.42
CA GLY A 371 11.55 -18.49 -8.65
C GLY A 371 10.72 -18.37 -7.39
N ILE A 372 9.65 -17.60 -7.42
CA ILE A 372 8.72 -17.41 -6.30
C ILE A 372 7.41 -18.12 -6.61
N CYS A 373 6.90 -18.99 -5.70
CA CYS A 373 5.64 -19.71 -5.85
C CYS A 373 5.56 -20.42 -7.22
N LEU A 374 4.78 -19.92 -8.18
CA LEU A 374 4.70 -20.45 -9.54
C LEU A 374 6.08 -20.52 -10.22
N GLY A 375 6.94 -19.55 -10.00
CA GLY A 375 8.30 -19.53 -10.54
C GLY A 375 9.15 -20.70 -10.02
N MET A 376 9.04 -21.05 -8.75
CA MET A 376 9.69 -22.23 -8.18
C MET A 376 9.08 -23.50 -8.76
N GLN A 377 7.76 -23.60 -8.87
CA GLN A 377 7.07 -24.76 -9.43
C GLN A 377 7.47 -25.01 -10.89
N THR A 378 7.50 -23.97 -11.72
CA THR A 378 7.92 -24.05 -13.13
C THR A 378 9.40 -24.40 -13.26
N ALA A 379 10.27 -23.99 -12.33
CA ALA A 379 11.66 -24.41 -12.31
C ALA A 379 11.80 -25.92 -12.04
N CYS A 380 11.01 -26.46 -11.10
CA CYS A 380 10.96 -27.90 -10.87
C CYS A 380 10.48 -28.67 -12.13
N ILE A 381 9.50 -28.14 -12.84
CA ILE A 381 8.98 -28.73 -14.08
C ILE A 381 10.06 -28.70 -15.18
N GLU A 382 10.74 -27.58 -15.39
CA GLU A 382 11.82 -27.48 -16.37
C GLU A 382 12.94 -28.47 -16.07
N PHE A 383 13.38 -28.53 -14.82
CA PHE A 383 14.44 -29.42 -14.40
C PHE A 383 14.05 -30.90 -14.59
N ALA A 384 12.84 -31.29 -14.22
CA ALA A 384 12.33 -32.62 -14.43
C ALA A 384 12.30 -33.00 -15.91
N ARG A 385 11.86 -32.09 -16.79
CA ARG A 385 11.78 -32.33 -18.24
C ARG A 385 13.15 -32.41 -18.90
N ASP A 386 14.00 -31.43 -18.64
CA ASP A 386 15.22 -31.22 -19.43
C ASP A 386 16.48 -31.85 -18.81
N VAL A 387 16.51 -32.08 -17.49
CA VAL A 387 17.64 -32.69 -16.79
C VAL A 387 17.35 -34.16 -16.41
N CYS A 388 16.18 -34.42 -15.83
CA CYS A 388 15.81 -35.76 -15.42
C CYS A 388 15.21 -36.62 -16.55
N GLY A 389 14.93 -36.03 -17.71
CA GLY A 389 14.41 -36.75 -18.89
C GLY A 389 12.92 -37.09 -18.82
N LEU A 390 12.20 -36.57 -17.82
CA LEU A 390 10.75 -36.79 -17.65
C LEU A 390 9.96 -35.80 -18.51
N ARG A 391 9.98 -35.99 -19.83
CA ARG A 391 9.51 -34.99 -20.82
C ARG A 391 8.08 -34.48 -20.62
N GLU A 392 7.21 -35.31 -20.02
CA GLU A 392 5.81 -34.98 -19.77
C GLU A 392 5.54 -34.57 -18.31
N ALA A 393 6.61 -34.34 -17.50
CA ALA A 393 6.47 -33.84 -16.12
C ALA A 393 5.72 -32.51 -16.09
N ASP A 394 4.74 -32.38 -15.21
CA ASP A 394 3.92 -31.18 -15.11
C ASP A 394 3.34 -31.00 -13.70
N SER A 395 2.64 -29.88 -13.51
CA SER A 395 1.72 -29.67 -12.40
C SER A 395 0.32 -30.19 -12.73
N THR A 396 -0.37 -30.78 -11.77
CA THR A 396 -1.79 -31.14 -11.92
C THR A 396 -2.71 -29.94 -12.08
N GLU A 397 -2.24 -28.72 -11.77
CA GLU A 397 -2.94 -27.49 -12.10
C GLU A 397 -2.99 -27.22 -13.62
N PHE A 398 -1.93 -27.59 -14.34
CA PHE A 398 -1.79 -27.31 -15.77
C PHE A 398 -2.20 -28.49 -16.64
N ASN A 399 -1.92 -29.71 -16.18
CA ASN A 399 -2.26 -30.96 -16.84
C ASN A 399 -2.62 -32.03 -15.81
N GLU A 400 -3.91 -32.25 -15.60
CA GLU A 400 -4.41 -33.24 -14.62
C GLU A 400 -4.05 -34.67 -14.98
N GLU A 401 -3.79 -34.97 -16.28
CA GLU A 401 -3.52 -36.30 -16.81
C GLU A 401 -2.02 -36.56 -17.03
N THR A 402 -1.13 -35.68 -16.52
CA THR A 402 0.32 -35.90 -16.69
C THR A 402 0.78 -37.23 -16.10
N PRO A 403 1.59 -38.03 -16.83
CA PRO A 403 2.13 -39.29 -16.28
C PRO A 403 3.19 -39.04 -15.19
N PHE A 404 3.73 -37.83 -15.10
CA PHE A 404 4.74 -37.42 -14.10
C PHE A 404 4.30 -36.15 -13.36
N PRO A 405 3.30 -36.23 -12.44
CA PRO A 405 2.85 -35.11 -11.67
C PRO A 405 3.85 -34.77 -10.56
N ILE A 406 4.73 -33.79 -10.79
CA ILE A 406 5.75 -33.39 -9.81
C ILE A 406 5.26 -32.28 -8.88
N ILE A 407 4.24 -31.53 -9.30
CA ILE A 407 3.52 -30.56 -8.49
C ILE A 407 2.05 -30.96 -8.45
N PHE A 408 1.51 -31.10 -7.25
CA PHE A 408 0.12 -31.51 -7.05
C PHE A 408 -0.75 -30.36 -6.59
N LYS A 409 -1.93 -30.25 -7.17
CA LYS A 409 -3.02 -29.44 -6.61
C LYS A 409 -3.46 -30.11 -5.31
N LEU A 410 -3.41 -29.38 -4.20
CA LEU A 410 -3.97 -29.87 -2.94
C LEU A 410 -5.47 -30.13 -3.15
N ARG A 411 -5.87 -31.37 -2.93
CA ARG A 411 -7.29 -31.71 -2.83
C ARG A 411 -7.73 -31.36 -1.43
N ASP A 412 -8.95 -30.82 -1.30
CA ASP A 412 -9.54 -30.38 -0.03
C ASP A 412 -9.14 -31.31 1.13
N LEU A 413 -8.42 -30.71 2.10
CA LEU A 413 -8.15 -31.35 3.37
C LEU A 413 -9.37 -31.18 4.27
#